data_d1ae4ec98f7783d7a3ea6ffb41331c38
#
_entry.id   d1ae4ec98f7783d7a3ea6ffb41331c38
#
_cell.length_a   1.000
_cell.length_b   1.000
_cell.length_c   1.000
_cell.angle_alpha   90.00
_cell.angle_beta   90.00
_cell.angle_gamma   90.00
#
_symmetry.space_group_name_H-M   'P 1'
#
loop_
_entity.id
_entity.type
_entity.pdbx_description
1 polymer ?
#
loop_
_entity_poly.entity_id
_entity_poly.type
_entity_poly.pdbx_seq_one_letter_code
_entity_poly.pdbx_strand_id
1 'polypeptide(L)'
;MCIRDRDQVKAIAAGQGDVAIVNSYYIGLLLSSENEEEVNAGKSISVFFPNQGDGQRGSHINVSGVALAKNAPNKSNALKLIEYLTSDEAQEIYVNNTYEYSVKPNIEPNDIVKDWGTFKKDPLDLNMLGSKRNDAIRIFDAGGWK
;
A
#
# COMPACT_ATOMS: atom_id res chain seq x y z
N MET A 1 -11.39 5.09 6.01
CA MET A 1 -10.32 4.11 6.29
C MET A 1 -8.91 4.72 6.13
N CYS A 2 -8.66 5.56 5.13
CA CYS A 2 -7.34 6.19 4.91
C CYS A 2 -6.85 7.16 6.02
N ILE A 3 -7.75 7.73 6.80
CA ILE A 3 -7.40 8.66 7.89
C ILE A 3 -6.72 7.92 9.05
N ARG A 4 -7.04 6.66 9.27
CA ARG A 4 -6.50 5.86 10.39
C ARG A 4 -5.05 5.44 10.22
N ASP A 5 -4.58 5.21 8.99
CA ASP A 5 -3.21 4.74 8.76
C ASP A 5 -2.18 5.83 9.11
N ARG A 6 -2.42 7.10 8.73
CA ARG A 6 -1.57 8.23 9.16
C ARG A 6 -1.59 8.41 10.68
N ASP A 7 -2.75 8.28 11.30
CA ASP A 7 -2.90 8.39 12.75
C ASP A 7 -2.16 7.27 13.47
N GLN A 8 -2.14 6.05 12.92
CA GLN A 8 -1.36 4.93 13.45
C GLN A 8 0.15 5.24 13.42
N VAL A 9 0.66 5.78 12.31
CA VAL A 9 2.07 6.17 12.21
C VAL A 9 2.42 7.25 13.24
N LYS A 10 1.57 8.28 13.36
CA LYS A 10 1.75 9.35 14.36
C LYS A 10 1.67 8.82 15.79
N ALA A 11 0.80 7.85 16.06
CA ALA A 11 0.68 7.22 17.38
C ALA A 11 1.97 6.46 17.75
N ILE A 12 2.56 5.71 16.82
CA ILE A 12 3.86 5.05 17.05
C ILE A 12 4.96 6.09 17.27
N ALA A 13 5.03 7.13 16.43
CA ALA A 13 5.98 8.23 16.61
C ALA A 13 5.84 8.94 17.97
N ALA A 14 4.65 8.99 18.52
CA ALA A 14 4.35 9.54 19.86
C ALA A 14 4.57 8.53 21.03
N GLY A 15 5.07 7.32 20.73
CA GLY A 15 5.34 6.29 21.76
C GLY A 15 4.10 5.59 22.32
N GLN A 16 2.95 5.63 21.60
CA GLN A 16 1.73 4.94 22.01
C GLN A 16 1.73 3.44 21.72
N GLY A 17 2.77 2.94 21.04
CA GLY A 17 2.98 1.55 20.71
C GLY A 17 4.33 1.36 20.02
N ASP A 18 4.73 0.10 19.85
CA ASP A 18 6.02 -0.25 19.25
C ASP A 18 5.89 -0.63 17.75
N VAL A 19 4.72 -1.10 17.33
CA VAL A 19 4.44 -1.60 15.97
C VAL A 19 3.05 -1.19 15.52
N ALA A 20 2.92 -0.77 14.26
CA ALA A 20 1.64 -0.55 13.60
C ALA A 20 1.57 -1.30 12.27
N ILE A 21 0.37 -1.75 11.89
CA ILE A 21 0.08 -2.33 10.58
C ILE A 21 -0.58 -1.25 9.72
N VAL A 22 0.12 -0.82 8.68
CA VAL A 22 -0.31 0.26 7.79
C VAL A 22 0.07 -0.04 6.35
N ASN A 23 -0.56 0.65 5.41
CA ASN A 23 -0.05 0.65 4.03
C ASN A 23 1.23 1.51 3.96
N SER A 24 2.30 0.96 3.40
CA SER A 24 3.63 1.59 3.40
C SER A 24 3.66 2.98 2.73
N TYR A 25 2.85 3.20 1.70
CA TYR A 25 2.84 4.49 1.00
C TYR A 25 2.47 5.70 1.90
N TYR A 26 1.77 5.47 3.03
CA TYR A 26 1.49 6.56 3.98
C TYR A 26 2.76 7.12 4.64
N ILE A 27 3.79 6.29 4.81
CA ILE A 27 5.07 6.75 5.32
C ILE A 27 5.74 7.65 4.28
N GLY A 28 5.71 7.29 3.00
CA GLY A 28 6.18 8.13 1.90
C GLY A 28 5.48 9.49 1.86
N LEU A 29 4.15 9.50 2.02
CA LEU A 29 3.35 10.73 2.07
C LEU A 29 3.69 11.60 3.28
N LEU A 30 3.98 11.02 4.45
CA LEU A 30 4.40 11.78 5.63
C LEU A 30 5.79 12.38 5.44
N LEU A 31 6.74 11.61 4.91
CA LEU A 31 8.11 12.05 4.64
C LEU A 31 8.18 13.20 3.61
N SER A 32 7.19 13.29 2.73
CA SER A 32 7.09 14.31 1.68
C SER A 32 6.08 15.41 1.99
N SER A 33 5.57 15.47 3.21
CA SER A 33 4.61 16.48 3.64
C SER A 33 5.27 17.86 3.76
N GLU A 34 4.52 18.91 3.51
CA GLU A 34 4.92 20.28 3.83
C GLU A 34 4.84 20.59 5.34
N ASN A 35 4.18 19.72 6.10
CA ASN A 35 4.06 19.83 7.56
C ASN A 35 5.26 19.16 8.24
N GLU A 36 6.09 19.97 8.90
CA GLU A 36 7.29 19.50 9.60
C GLU A 36 7.01 18.45 10.67
N GLU A 37 5.88 18.52 11.35
CA GLU A 37 5.45 17.56 12.35
C GLU A 37 5.18 16.17 11.72
N GLU A 38 4.60 16.14 10.52
CA GLU A 38 4.38 14.91 9.75
C GLU A 38 5.70 14.31 9.26
N VAL A 39 6.60 15.15 8.76
CA VAL A 39 7.94 14.72 8.32
C VAL A 39 8.72 14.12 9.49
N ASN A 40 8.68 14.77 10.66
CA ASN A 40 9.35 14.27 11.86
C ASN A 40 8.76 12.95 12.34
N ALA A 41 7.44 12.79 12.31
CA ALA A 41 6.79 11.51 12.61
C ALA A 41 7.23 10.41 11.64
N GLY A 42 7.27 10.68 10.33
CA GLY A 42 7.76 9.73 9.33
C GLY A 42 9.23 9.34 9.53
N LYS A 43 10.09 10.28 9.91
CA LYS A 43 11.51 10.04 10.18
C LYS A 43 11.80 9.26 11.47
N SER A 44 10.89 9.28 12.43
CA SER A 44 11.07 8.62 13.73
C SER A 44 10.73 7.13 13.72
N ILE A 45 10.20 6.62 12.63
CA ILE A 45 9.80 5.23 12.47
C ILE A 45 10.61 4.51 11.41
N SER A 46 10.61 3.18 11.45
CA SER A 46 11.20 2.33 10.41
C SER A 46 10.15 1.44 9.76
N VAL A 47 10.24 1.24 8.46
CA VAL A 47 9.43 0.27 7.73
C VAL A 47 10.11 -1.09 7.77
N PHE A 48 9.38 -2.14 8.07
CA PHE A 48 9.84 -3.51 7.89
C PHE A 48 8.75 -4.38 7.25
N PHE A 49 9.17 -5.37 6.51
CA PHE A 49 8.27 -6.33 5.87
C PHE A 49 8.30 -7.64 6.63
N PRO A 50 7.16 -8.13 7.16
CA PRO A 50 7.12 -9.39 7.92
C PRO A 50 7.30 -10.62 7.01
N ASN A 51 7.53 -11.78 7.65
CA ASN A 51 7.55 -13.09 6.99
C ASN A 51 8.62 -13.24 5.91
N GLN A 52 9.83 -12.71 6.14
CA GLN A 52 10.93 -12.72 5.17
C GLN A 52 11.93 -13.89 5.35
N GLY A 53 11.83 -14.66 6.44
CA GLY A 53 12.70 -15.80 6.74
C GLY A 53 12.50 -17.00 5.79
N ASP A 54 13.43 -17.95 5.84
CA ASP A 54 13.34 -19.20 5.07
C ASP A 54 12.07 -19.97 5.41
N GLY A 55 11.36 -20.42 4.38
CA GLY A 55 10.10 -21.12 4.52
C GLY A 55 8.89 -20.24 4.88
N GLN A 56 9.09 -18.97 5.20
CA GLN A 56 7.99 -18.04 5.45
C GLN A 56 7.36 -17.55 4.14
N ARG A 57 6.10 -17.14 4.22
CA ARG A 57 5.27 -16.85 3.03
C ARG A 57 5.56 -15.51 2.34
N GLY A 58 6.24 -14.58 2.98
CA GLY A 58 6.41 -13.21 2.49
C GLY A 58 5.39 -12.24 3.08
N SER A 59 5.56 -10.98 2.78
CA SER A 59 4.64 -9.91 3.20
C SER A 59 3.42 -9.86 2.31
N HIS A 60 2.24 -9.69 2.93
CA HIS A 60 1.01 -9.39 2.19
C HIS A 60 1.16 -8.12 1.38
N ILE A 61 0.69 -8.16 0.14
CA ILE A 61 0.61 -6.96 -0.72
C ILE A 61 -0.84 -6.54 -0.88
N ASN A 62 -1.08 -5.24 -0.81
CA ASN A 62 -2.33 -4.63 -1.24
C ASN A 62 -2.15 -4.10 -2.66
N VAL A 63 -3.25 -3.98 -3.43
CA VAL A 63 -3.20 -3.48 -4.80
C VAL A 63 -4.24 -2.39 -5.01
N SER A 64 -3.83 -1.31 -5.66
CA SER A 64 -4.74 -0.32 -6.22
C SER A 64 -5.23 -0.81 -7.58
N GLY A 65 -6.50 -0.61 -7.88
CA GLY A 65 -7.09 -1.12 -9.11
C GLY A 65 -8.06 -0.15 -9.74
N VAL A 66 -8.27 -0.31 -11.03
CA VAL A 66 -9.27 0.41 -11.82
C VAL A 66 -10.20 -0.59 -12.50
N ALA A 67 -11.47 -0.28 -12.54
CA ALA A 67 -12.47 -1.13 -13.19
C ALA A 67 -13.42 -0.31 -14.07
N LEU A 68 -13.84 -0.91 -15.20
CA LEU A 68 -14.85 -0.35 -16.05
C LEU A 68 -16.25 -0.64 -15.50
N ALA A 69 -17.02 0.41 -15.20
CA ALA A 69 -18.40 0.24 -14.77
C ALA A 69 -19.26 -0.40 -15.88
N LYS A 70 -20.18 -1.30 -15.50
CA LYS A 70 -21.06 -2.02 -16.44
C LYS A 70 -21.78 -1.09 -17.43
N ASN A 71 -22.25 0.05 -16.96
CA ASN A 71 -23.03 1.03 -17.72
C ASN A 71 -22.23 2.31 -18.04
N ALA A 72 -20.90 2.19 -18.21
CA ALA A 72 -20.07 3.34 -18.55
C ALA A 72 -20.50 3.96 -19.89
N PRO A 73 -20.85 5.27 -19.93
CA PRO A 73 -21.33 5.90 -21.15
C PRO A 73 -20.23 6.08 -22.21
N ASN A 74 -18.97 6.20 -21.79
CA ASN A 74 -17.80 6.40 -22.64
C ASN A 74 -16.84 5.21 -22.58
N LYS A 75 -17.36 4.00 -22.79
CA LYS A 75 -16.63 2.73 -22.63
C LYS A 75 -15.30 2.70 -23.40
N SER A 76 -15.31 3.15 -24.66
CA SER A 76 -14.11 3.16 -25.52
C SER A 76 -12.99 4.05 -24.93
N ASN A 77 -13.32 5.23 -24.45
CA ASN A 77 -12.33 6.13 -23.83
C ASN A 77 -11.87 5.61 -22.46
N ALA A 78 -12.79 5.00 -21.70
CA ALA A 78 -12.43 4.38 -20.42
C ALA A 78 -11.44 3.22 -20.60
N LEU A 79 -11.59 2.39 -21.63
CA LEU A 79 -10.63 1.34 -21.96
C LEU A 79 -9.25 1.91 -22.34
N LYS A 80 -9.21 2.96 -23.17
CA LYS A 80 -7.95 3.65 -23.49
C LYS A 80 -7.25 4.21 -22.25
N LEU A 81 -8.04 4.75 -21.30
CA LEU A 81 -7.49 5.22 -20.02
C LEU A 81 -6.89 4.06 -19.22
N ILE A 82 -7.60 2.92 -19.14
CA ILE A 82 -7.09 1.73 -18.42
C ILE A 82 -5.78 1.23 -19.06
N GLU A 83 -5.72 1.19 -20.39
CA GLU A 83 -4.49 0.85 -21.13
C GLU A 83 -3.36 1.84 -20.83
N TYR A 84 -3.64 3.15 -20.84
CA TYR A 84 -2.65 4.17 -20.49
C TYR A 84 -2.15 4.01 -19.06
N LEU A 85 -3.04 3.78 -18.08
CA LEU A 85 -2.67 3.60 -16.67
C LEU A 85 -1.71 2.42 -16.43
N THR A 86 -1.65 1.45 -17.35
CA THR A 86 -0.70 0.34 -17.33
C THR A 86 0.53 0.56 -18.21
N SER A 87 0.70 1.73 -18.84
CA SER A 87 1.89 2.09 -19.59
C SER A 87 3.07 2.39 -18.67
N ASP A 88 4.29 2.35 -19.20
CA ASP A 88 5.50 2.70 -18.45
C ASP A 88 5.44 4.14 -17.95
N GLU A 89 5.02 5.07 -18.84
CA GLU A 89 4.87 6.49 -18.50
C GLU A 89 3.93 6.71 -17.31
N ALA A 90 2.75 6.11 -17.32
CA ALA A 90 1.80 6.25 -16.22
C ALA A 90 2.31 5.60 -14.93
N GLN A 91 2.99 4.47 -15.03
CA GLN A 91 3.56 3.80 -13.86
C GLN A 91 4.73 4.59 -13.25
N GLU A 92 5.55 5.25 -14.05
CA GLU A 92 6.57 6.20 -13.55
C GLU A 92 5.95 7.37 -12.80
N ILE A 93 4.83 7.93 -13.31
CA ILE A 93 4.08 8.97 -12.62
C ILE A 93 3.55 8.46 -11.27
N TYR A 94 2.99 7.25 -11.23
CA TYR A 94 2.47 6.66 -10.00
C TYR A 94 3.56 6.49 -8.94
N VAL A 95 4.64 5.80 -9.25
CA VAL A 95 5.69 5.51 -8.25
C VAL A 95 6.31 6.77 -7.67
N ASN A 96 6.40 7.84 -8.46
CA ASN A 96 6.98 9.12 -8.02
C ASN A 96 6.03 9.99 -7.20
N ASN A 97 4.71 9.79 -7.32
CA ASN A 97 3.72 10.66 -6.66
C ASN A 97 2.90 9.96 -5.57
N THR A 98 2.79 8.63 -5.61
CA THR A 98 1.96 7.88 -4.65
C THR A 98 2.77 7.03 -3.68
N TYR A 99 4.08 6.88 -3.88
CA TYR A 99 4.97 6.03 -3.07
C TYR A 99 4.53 4.55 -3.05
N GLU A 100 3.84 4.13 -4.10
CA GLU A 100 3.46 2.74 -4.34
C GLU A 100 4.49 2.05 -5.25
N TYR A 101 4.53 0.73 -5.21
CA TYR A 101 5.31 -0.06 -6.16
C TYR A 101 4.57 -0.18 -7.48
N SER A 102 5.30 -0.14 -8.61
CA SER A 102 4.72 -0.37 -9.94
C SER A 102 4.20 -1.80 -10.08
N VAL A 103 3.15 -1.97 -10.90
CA VAL A 103 2.73 -3.28 -11.40
C VAL A 103 3.65 -3.81 -12.50
N LYS A 104 4.54 -2.97 -13.04
CA LYS A 104 5.51 -3.33 -14.07
C LYS A 104 6.90 -3.56 -13.46
N PRO A 105 7.55 -4.69 -13.77
CA PRO A 105 8.82 -5.06 -13.14
C PRO A 105 10.01 -4.19 -13.56
N ASN A 106 9.92 -3.47 -14.68
CA ASN A 106 10.95 -2.59 -15.20
C ASN A 106 10.89 -1.15 -14.68
N ILE A 107 9.87 -0.81 -13.88
CA ILE A 107 9.73 0.52 -13.30
C ILE A 107 10.22 0.49 -11.85
N GLU A 108 11.30 1.20 -11.61
CA GLU A 108 11.90 1.32 -10.28
C GLU A 108 11.02 2.13 -9.34
N PRO A 109 10.93 1.75 -8.07
CA PRO A 109 10.20 2.54 -7.08
C PRO A 109 10.89 3.89 -6.83
N ASN A 110 10.16 4.84 -6.26
CA ASN A 110 10.68 6.11 -5.78
C ASN A 110 11.82 5.91 -4.76
N ASP A 111 12.74 6.85 -4.67
CA ASP A 111 13.92 6.74 -3.80
C ASP A 111 13.56 6.52 -2.32
N ILE A 112 12.51 7.18 -1.80
CA ILE A 112 12.00 6.93 -0.44
C ILE A 112 11.57 5.46 -0.27
N VAL A 113 10.93 4.90 -1.28
CA VAL A 113 10.47 3.50 -1.26
C VAL A 113 11.63 2.53 -1.41
N LYS A 114 12.66 2.87 -2.18
CA LYS A 114 13.91 2.08 -2.31
C LYS A 114 14.63 1.95 -0.98
N ASP A 115 14.63 2.98 -0.15
CA ASP A 115 15.26 2.98 1.17
C ASP A 115 14.64 1.96 2.14
N TRP A 116 13.41 1.50 1.88
CA TRP A 116 12.78 0.42 2.67
C TRP A 116 13.31 -0.97 2.29
N GLY A 117 14.13 -1.08 1.24
CA GLY A 117 14.73 -2.32 0.76
C GLY A 117 13.79 -3.18 -0.07
N THR A 118 14.28 -4.36 -0.39
CA THR A 118 13.52 -5.38 -1.13
C THR A 118 12.84 -6.36 -0.18
N PHE A 119 11.73 -6.93 -0.61
CA PHE A 119 11.00 -7.91 0.19
C PHE A 119 10.40 -9.03 -0.67
N LYS A 120 10.23 -10.18 -0.04
CA LYS A 120 9.50 -11.31 -0.58
C LYS A 120 8.00 -11.05 -0.47
N LYS A 121 7.30 -11.05 -1.60
CA LYS A 121 5.84 -10.90 -1.67
C LYS A 121 5.17 -12.22 -1.30
N ASP A 122 4.05 -12.15 -0.57
CA ASP A 122 3.17 -13.29 -0.35
C ASP A 122 2.56 -13.72 -1.70
N PRO A 123 2.68 -15.00 -2.10
CA PRO A 123 2.13 -15.49 -3.36
C PRO A 123 0.60 -15.71 -3.33
N LEU A 124 -0.09 -15.21 -2.32
CA LEU A 124 -1.54 -15.35 -2.19
C LEU A 124 -2.26 -14.83 -3.44
N ASP A 125 -3.13 -15.65 -4.01
CA ASP A 125 -4.05 -15.21 -5.06
C ASP A 125 -5.07 -14.22 -4.47
N LEU A 126 -4.96 -12.96 -4.87
CA LEU A 126 -5.81 -11.87 -4.39
C LEU A 126 -7.30 -12.07 -4.74
N ASN A 127 -7.62 -12.89 -5.76
CA ASN A 127 -9.00 -13.24 -6.09
C ASN A 127 -9.70 -14.00 -4.96
N MET A 128 -8.94 -14.67 -4.10
CA MET A 128 -9.49 -15.37 -2.93
C MET A 128 -10.01 -14.42 -1.85
N LEU A 129 -9.54 -13.18 -1.79
CA LEU A 129 -9.88 -12.23 -0.73
C LEU A 129 -11.39 -11.98 -0.64
N GLY A 130 -12.06 -11.84 -1.79
CA GLY A 130 -13.50 -11.64 -1.85
C GLY A 130 -14.30 -12.79 -1.21
N SER A 131 -13.91 -14.03 -1.48
CA SER A 131 -14.57 -15.23 -0.94
C SER A 131 -14.33 -15.43 0.57
N LYS A 132 -13.22 -14.91 1.10
CA LYS A 132 -12.82 -15.01 2.51
C LYS A 132 -13.23 -13.82 3.38
N ARG A 133 -13.86 -12.81 2.78
CA ARG A 133 -14.22 -11.58 3.48
C ARG A 133 -15.05 -11.81 4.74
N ASN A 134 -16.06 -12.66 4.68
CA ASN A 134 -16.94 -12.91 5.82
C ASN A 134 -16.22 -13.65 6.96
N ASP A 135 -15.31 -14.57 6.63
CA ASP A 135 -14.48 -15.27 7.61
C ASP A 135 -13.50 -14.29 8.28
N ALA A 136 -12.90 -13.40 7.51
CA ALA A 136 -12.03 -12.36 8.04
C ALA A 136 -12.77 -11.41 9.01
N ILE A 137 -13.97 -10.96 8.68
CA ILE A 137 -14.81 -10.14 9.55
C ILE A 137 -15.06 -10.84 10.89
N ARG A 138 -15.43 -12.12 10.87
CA ARG A 138 -15.66 -12.90 12.10
C ARG A 138 -14.40 -13.00 12.97
N ILE A 139 -13.22 -13.15 12.35
CA ILE A 139 -11.93 -13.21 13.05
C ILE A 139 -11.63 -11.86 13.69
N PHE A 140 -11.84 -10.73 12.98
CA PHE A 140 -11.67 -9.39 13.52
C PHE A 140 -12.59 -9.14 14.71
N ASP A 141 -13.88 -9.49 14.59
CA ASP A 141 -14.86 -9.32 15.65
C ASP A 141 -14.48 -10.18 16.88
N ALA A 142 -14.09 -11.43 16.69
CA ALA A 142 -13.65 -12.32 17.76
C ALA A 142 -12.36 -11.84 18.44
N GLY A 143 -11.45 -11.24 17.70
CA GLY A 143 -10.18 -10.66 18.19
C GLY A 143 -10.34 -9.26 18.82
N GLY A 144 -11.55 -8.68 18.78
CA GLY A 144 -11.78 -7.30 19.26
C GLY A 144 -11.11 -6.24 18.41
N TRP A 145 -10.72 -6.55 17.19
CA TRP A 145 -10.11 -5.59 16.25
C TRP A 145 -11.19 -4.62 15.73
N LYS A 146 -11.03 -3.32 16.05
CA LYS A 146 -12.00 -2.26 15.70
C LYS A 146 -11.40 -1.23 14.75
#